data_24263fdbace08964ba0f5aafa4035f73
#
_entry.id   24263fdbace08964ba0f5aafa4035f73
#
_cell.length_a   1.000
_cell.length_b   1.000
_cell.length_c   1.000
_cell.angle_alpha   90.00
_cell.angle_beta   90.00
_cell.angle_gamma   90.00
#
_symmetry.space_group_name_H-M   'P 1'
#
loop_
_entity.id
_entity.type
_entity.pdbx_description
1 polymer ?
#
loop_
_entity_poly.entity_id
_entity_poly.type
_entity_poly.pdbx_seq_one_letter_code
_entity_poly.pdbx_strand_id
1 'polypeptide(L)'
;MTGVSTQPNGVAYYNHRLAQSTTTNLTADEIHQIGLNEVDRLTKEMIAIKDKVGFKGSLKEFFTFIKTDAQFFYPDTDEGRQGYITDSEAYLAFIEKKLPEYF
;
A
#
# COMPACT_ATOMS: atom_id res chain seq x y z
N MET A 1 -12.98 7.04 26.96
CA MET A 1 -14.02 6.41 26.10
C MET A 1 -14.00 4.92 26.39
N THR A 2 -15.13 4.36 26.72
CA THR A 2 -15.28 2.91 26.90
C THR A 2 -15.60 2.28 25.53
N GLY A 3 -14.89 1.20 25.18
CA GLY A 3 -15.11 0.50 23.91
C GLY A 3 -16.42 -0.30 23.91
N VAL A 4 -16.82 -0.83 22.76
CA VAL A 4 -18.05 -1.63 22.59
C VAL A 4 -18.09 -2.86 23.50
N SER A 5 -16.94 -3.40 23.90
CA SER A 5 -16.81 -4.52 24.81
C SER A 5 -17.40 -4.30 26.19
N THR A 6 -17.59 -3.05 26.61
CA THR A 6 -18.22 -2.68 27.91
C THR A 6 -19.73 -2.61 27.86
N GLN A 7 -20.34 -2.70 26.68
CA GLN A 7 -21.79 -2.72 26.50
C GLN A 7 -22.37 -4.12 26.79
N PRO A 8 -23.65 -4.24 27.19
CA PRO A 8 -24.31 -5.53 27.27
C PRO A 8 -24.16 -6.30 25.94
N ASN A 9 -23.69 -7.54 26.01
CA ASN A 9 -23.35 -8.36 24.83
C ASN A 9 -22.33 -7.75 23.87
N GLY A 10 -21.56 -6.74 24.27
CA GLY A 10 -20.64 -5.99 23.41
C GLY A 10 -19.57 -6.85 22.77
N VAL A 11 -19.03 -7.84 23.48
CA VAL A 11 -18.05 -8.80 22.94
C VAL A 11 -18.67 -9.67 21.84
N ALA A 12 -19.87 -10.19 22.08
CA ALA A 12 -20.57 -11.02 21.09
C ALA A 12 -20.91 -10.18 19.83
N TYR A 13 -21.38 -8.98 20.02
CA TYR A 13 -21.64 -8.03 18.92
C TYR A 13 -20.36 -7.73 18.13
N TYR A 14 -19.26 -7.44 18.81
CA TYR A 14 -17.98 -7.15 18.15
C TYR A 14 -17.50 -8.33 17.30
N ASN A 15 -17.51 -9.54 17.85
CA ASN A 15 -17.10 -10.74 17.14
C ASN A 15 -18.00 -11.03 15.93
N HIS A 16 -19.32 -10.83 16.08
CA HIS A 16 -20.25 -10.95 14.94
C HIS A 16 -19.91 -9.96 13.83
N ARG A 17 -19.69 -8.69 14.18
CA ARG A 17 -19.30 -7.65 13.21
C ARG A 17 -17.95 -7.95 12.54
N LEU A 18 -17.00 -8.48 13.30
CA LEU A 18 -15.70 -8.88 12.80
C LEU A 18 -15.82 -9.98 11.74
N ALA A 19 -16.56 -11.06 12.06
CA ALA A 19 -16.82 -12.15 11.13
C ALA A 19 -17.54 -11.67 9.85
N GLN A 20 -18.52 -10.77 9.98
CA GLN A 20 -19.18 -10.18 8.82
C GLN A 20 -18.23 -9.34 7.94
N SER A 21 -17.35 -8.53 8.56
CA SER A 21 -16.46 -7.63 7.82
C SER A 21 -15.31 -8.36 7.14
N THR A 22 -14.79 -9.41 7.78
CA THR A 22 -13.66 -10.20 7.26
C THR A 22 -14.08 -11.39 6.42
N THR A 23 -15.38 -11.77 6.48
CA THR A 23 -15.90 -13.02 5.87
C THR A 23 -15.16 -14.28 6.34
N THR A 24 -14.60 -14.24 7.55
CA THR A 24 -13.84 -15.35 8.17
C THR A 24 -14.36 -15.64 9.57
N ASN A 25 -13.92 -16.78 10.13
CA ASN A 25 -14.17 -17.16 11.52
C ASN A 25 -12.97 -16.87 12.44
N LEU A 26 -12.06 -16.00 12.00
CA LEU A 26 -10.89 -15.63 12.80
C LEU A 26 -11.29 -14.77 14.00
N THR A 27 -10.61 -14.99 15.10
CA THR A 27 -10.75 -14.18 16.32
C THR A 27 -10.07 -12.81 16.12
N ALA A 28 -10.41 -11.85 16.98
CA ALA A 28 -9.79 -10.52 16.96
C ALA A 28 -8.26 -10.62 17.14
N ASP A 29 -7.78 -11.50 18.02
CA ASP A 29 -6.35 -11.69 18.29
C ASP A 29 -5.63 -12.30 17.07
N GLU A 30 -6.23 -13.28 16.40
CA GLU A 30 -5.67 -13.86 15.17
C GLU A 30 -5.57 -12.81 14.06
N ILE A 31 -6.60 -11.99 13.86
CA ILE A 31 -6.58 -10.92 12.87
C ILE A 31 -5.51 -9.87 13.22
N HIS A 32 -5.41 -9.51 14.51
CA HIS A 32 -4.37 -8.57 14.97
C HIS A 32 -2.96 -9.13 14.71
N GLN A 33 -2.74 -10.42 15.00
CA GLN A 33 -1.44 -11.06 14.74
C GLN A 33 -1.10 -11.12 13.25
N ILE A 34 -2.08 -11.39 12.39
CA ILE A 34 -1.91 -11.31 10.93
C ILE A 34 -1.47 -9.88 10.54
N GLY A 35 -2.13 -8.86 11.09
CA GLY A 35 -1.77 -7.47 10.83
C GLY A 35 -0.33 -7.14 11.24
N LEU A 36 0.11 -7.58 12.41
CA LEU A 36 1.48 -7.39 12.87
C LEU A 36 2.50 -8.08 11.95
N ASN A 37 2.22 -9.31 11.54
CA ASN A 37 3.08 -10.07 10.64
C ASN A 37 3.18 -9.40 9.27
N GLU A 38 2.07 -8.88 8.74
CA GLU A 38 2.06 -8.16 7.46
C GLU A 38 2.83 -6.83 7.52
N VAL A 39 2.70 -6.08 8.61
CA VAL A 39 3.49 -4.85 8.80
C VAL A 39 5.00 -5.17 8.82
N ASP A 40 5.40 -6.23 9.53
CA ASP A 40 6.80 -6.67 9.55
C ASP A 40 7.28 -7.12 8.17
N ARG A 41 6.49 -7.92 7.46
CA ARG A 41 6.78 -8.38 6.10
C ARG A 41 6.98 -7.20 5.14
N LEU A 42 6.01 -6.28 5.10
CA LEU A 42 6.05 -5.10 4.24
C LEU A 42 7.23 -4.18 4.58
N THR A 43 7.51 -4.00 5.87
CA THR A 43 8.66 -3.20 6.30
C THR A 43 9.98 -3.78 5.79
N LYS A 44 10.16 -5.10 5.88
CA LYS A 44 11.35 -5.80 5.34
C LYS A 44 11.46 -5.64 3.82
N GLU A 45 10.36 -5.76 3.10
CA GLU A 45 10.34 -5.57 1.64
C GLU A 45 10.69 -4.13 1.25
N MET A 46 10.15 -3.14 1.95
CA MET A 46 10.48 -1.72 1.72
C MET A 46 11.97 -1.43 1.97
N ILE A 47 12.54 -2.01 3.03
CA ILE A 47 13.98 -1.91 3.31
C ILE A 47 14.78 -2.54 2.17
N ALA A 48 14.40 -3.72 1.72
CA ALA A 48 15.08 -4.40 0.62
C ALA A 48 15.03 -3.58 -0.69
N ILE A 49 13.89 -2.94 -0.99
CA ILE A 49 13.76 -2.03 -2.14
C ILE A 49 14.68 -0.81 -1.97
N LYS A 50 14.65 -0.17 -0.79
CA LYS A 50 15.53 0.96 -0.46
C LYS A 50 17.01 0.61 -0.68
N ASP A 51 17.42 -0.57 -0.21
CA ASP A 51 18.80 -1.02 -0.34
C ASP A 51 19.15 -1.37 -1.80
N LYS A 52 18.22 -1.99 -2.53
CA LYS A 52 18.37 -2.31 -3.96
C LYS A 52 18.58 -1.07 -4.83
N VAL A 53 17.90 0.04 -4.52
CA VAL A 53 18.08 1.30 -5.24
C VAL A 53 19.29 2.11 -4.71
N GLY A 54 20.00 1.60 -3.72
CA GLY A 54 21.23 2.20 -3.20
C GLY A 54 21.01 3.42 -2.30
N PHE A 55 19.79 3.67 -1.83
CA PHE A 55 19.52 4.82 -0.96
C PHE A 55 20.17 4.63 0.42
N LYS A 56 21.02 5.61 0.80
CA LYS A 56 21.71 5.61 2.10
C LYS A 56 20.93 6.46 3.10
N GLY A 57 20.25 5.81 4.02
CA GLY A 57 19.46 6.48 5.04
C GLY A 57 18.39 5.56 5.63
N SER A 58 17.63 6.08 6.56
CA SER A 58 16.49 5.39 7.15
C SER A 58 15.34 5.21 6.15
N LEU A 59 14.42 4.30 6.44
CA LEU A 59 13.21 4.11 5.64
C LEU A 59 12.35 5.38 5.61
N LYS A 60 12.29 6.13 6.71
CA LYS A 60 11.56 7.40 6.80
C LYS A 60 12.15 8.46 5.84
N GLU A 61 13.48 8.57 5.80
CA GLU A 61 14.16 9.48 4.87
C GLU A 61 13.94 9.05 3.41
N PHE A 62 13.95 7.75 3.15
CA PHE A 62 13.61 7.21 1.83
C PHE A 62 12.20 7.60 1.39
N PHE A 63 11.20 7.48 2.27
CA PHE A 63 9.84 7.93 1.96
C PHE A 63 9.74 9.44 1.74
N THR A 64 10.50 10.23 2.48
CA THR A 64 10.58 11.68 2.22
C THR A 64 11.18 11.93 0.85
N PHE A 65 12.29 11.29 0.52
CA PHE A 65 12.96 11.41 -0.77
C PHE A 65 12.01 11.11 -1.93
N ILE A 66 11.34 9.96 -1.95
CA ILE A 66 10.43 9.62 -3.07
C ILE A 66 9.19 10.52 -3.17
N LYS A 67 8.84 11.23 -2.09
CA LYS A 67 7.70 12.17 -2.07
C LYS A 67 8.06 13.59 -2.47
N THR A 68 9.33 13.97 -2.39
CA THR A 68 9.73 15.37 -2.53
C THR A 68 10.79 15.62 -3.60
N ASP A 69 11.52 14.59 -4.03
CA ASP A 69 12.56 14.77 -5.04
C ASP A 69 11.93 14.97 -6.43
N ALA A 70 12.40 16.02 -7.10
CA ALA A 70 11.85 16.45 -8.39
C ALA A 70 11.92 15.37 -9.48
N GLN A 71 12.84 14.40 -9.38
CA GLN A 71 12.97 13.32 -10.35
C GLN A 71 11.73 12.42 -10.46
N PHE A 72 10.86 12.42 -9.44
CA PHE A 72 9.65 11.60 -9.42
C PHE A 72 8.39 12.33 -9.90
N PHE A 73 8.53 13.58 -10.33
CA PHE A 73 7.39 14.41 -10.71
C PHE A 73 7.64 15.09 -12.05
N TYR A 74 6.61 15.18 -12.85
CA TYR A 74 6.64 16.07 -14.00
C TYR A 74 6.54 17.53 -13.52
N PRO A 75 7.24 18.46 -14.18
CA PRO A 75 7.09 19.89 -13.89
C PRO A 75 5.64 20.35 -14.08
N ASP A 76 5.18 21.28 -13.24
CA ASP A 76 3.85 21.89 -13.39
C ASP A 76 3.87 22.98 -14.48
N THR A 77 4.15 22.56 -15.70
CA THR A 77 4.18 23.35 -16.93
C THR A 77 3.41 22.64 -18.03
N ASP A 78 3.15 23.30 -19.14
CA ASP A 78 2.47 22.65 -20.29
C ASP A 78 3.33 21.54 -20.89
N GLU A 79 4.64 21.71 -20.93
CA GLU A 79 5.59 20.69 -21.37
C GLU A 79 5.60 19.48 -20.43
N GLY A 80 5.54 19.73 -19.12
CA GLY A 80 5.47 18.66 -18.12
C GLY A 80 4.17 17.85 -18.23
N ARG A 81 3.04 18.52 -18.44
CA ARG A 81 1.76 17.86 -18.69
C ARG A 81 1.76 17.02 -19.98
N GLN A 82 2.36 17.58 -21.04
CA GLN A 82 2.51 16.85 -22.30
C GLN A 82 3.45 15.66 -22.15
N GLY A 83 4.55 15.78 -21.39
CA GLY A 83 5.45 14.68 -21.06
C GLY A 83 4.73 13.53 -20.35
N TYR A 84 3.91 13.85 -19.34
CA TYR A 84 3.07 12.84 -18.66
C TYR A 84 2.11 12.11 -19.61
N ILE A 85 1.46 12.84 -20.52
CA ILE A 85 0.54 12.23 -21.52
C ILE A 85 1.32 11.30 -22.44
N THR A 86 2.45 11.76 -22.98
CA THR A 86 3.30 10.98 -23.89
C THR A 86 3.79 9.68 -23.26
N ASP A 87 4.30 9.74 -22.02
CA ASP A 87 4.77 8.55 -21.30
C ASP A 87 3.63 7.60 -20.95
N SER A 88 2.45 8.14 -20.62
CA SER A 88 1.25 7.34 -20.37
C SER A 88 0.77 6.61 -21.64
N GLU A 89 0.75 7.26 -22.79
CA GLU A 89 0.42 6.65 -24.07
C GLU A 89 1.42 5.55 -24.47
N ALA A 90 2.71 5.81 -24.25
CA ALA A 90 3.76 4.81 -24.49
C ALA A 90 3.61 3.58 -23.59
N TYR A 91 3.25 3.78 -22.33
CA TYR A 91 2.99 2.69 -21.40
C TYR A 91 1.73 1.89 -21.79
N LEU A 92 0.65 2.55 -22.19
CA LEU A 92 -0.55 1.90 -22.68
C LEU A 92 -0.28 1.06 -23.93
N ALA A 93 0.47 1.59 -24.88
CA ALA A 93 0.89 0.85 -26.08
C ALA A 93 1.77 -0.37 -25.74
N PHE A 94 2.61 -0.27 -24.70
CA PHE A 94 3.37 -1.43 -24.20
C PHE A 94 2.45 -2.49 -23.61
N ILE A 95 1.47 -2.09 -22.78
CA ILE A 95 0.48 -3.03 -22.20
C ILE A 95 -0.35 -3.69 -23.29
N GLU A 96 -0.83 -2.93 -24.28
CA GLU A 96 -1.63 -3.47 -25.40
C GLU A 96 -0.88 -4.59 -26.13
N LYS A 97 0.42 -4.45 -26.37
CA LYS A 97 1.24 -5.50 -26.98
C LYS A 97 1.38 -6.75 -26.11
N LYS A 98 1.18 -6.60 -24.79
CA LYS A 98 1.28 -7.71 -23.84
C LYS A 98 -0.05 -8.46 -23.64
N LEU A 99 -1.18 -7.82 -23.91
CA LEU A 99 -2.51 -8.43 -23.70
C LEU A 99 -2.68 -9.81 -24.37
N PRO A 100 -2.22 -10.05 -25.63
CA PRO A 100 -2.36 -11.35 -26.27
C PRO A 100 -1.53 -12.49 -25.61
N GLU A 101 -0.61 -12.17 -24.70
CA GLU A 101 0.12 -13.17 -23.92
C GLU A 101 -0.72 -13.73 -22.76
N TYR A 102 -1.80 -13.04 -22.38
CA TYR A 102 -2.63 -13.36 -21.19
C TYR A 102 -4.09 -13.64 -21.53
N PHE A 103 -4.53 -13.24 -22.70
CA PHE A 103 -5.90 -13.40 -23.22
C PHE A 103 -5.87 -13.88 -24.68
#